data_e7392f2ead825f93b8617aac657569f1
#
_entry.id   e7392f2ead825f93b8617aac657569f1
#
_cell.length_a   1.000
_cell.length_b   1.000
_cell.length_c   1.000
_cell.angle_alpha   90.00
_cell.angle_beta   90.00
_cell.angle_gamma   90.00
#
_symmetry.space_group_name_H-M   'P 1'
#
loop_
_entity.id
_entity.type
_entity.pdbx_description
1 polymer ?
#
loop_
_entity_poly.entity_id
_entity_poly.type
_entity_poly.pdbx_seq_one_letter_code
_entity_poly.pdbx_strand_id
1 'polypeptide(L)'
;MLDFYADWCVSCKEMESFTFSDPRVRAQLDGMLLLQADVTANSDADRALLKRFSLFGPPGTIFFDAQGREIRGLRVIGYQNPERFLRTLSLATAP
;
A
#
# COMPACT_ATOMS: atom_id res chain seq x y z
N MET A 1 7.51 -0.86 -0.70
CA MET A 1 6.05 -0.87 -0.58
C MET A 1 5.43 -0.13 -1.77
N LEU A 2 4.50 -0.73 -2.43
CA LEU A 2 3.76 -0.11 -3.53
C LEU A 2 2.32 0.13 -3.07
N ASP A 3 1.90 1.40 -3.10
CA ASP A 3 0.59 1.84 -2.63
C ASP A 3 -0.24 2.35 -3.81
N PHE A 4 -1.39 1.75 -4.03
CA PHE A 4 -2.35 2.20 -5.04
C PHE A 4 -3.31 3.21 -4.43
N TYR A 5 -3.43 4.36 -5.09
CA TYR A 5 -4.15 5.52 -4.58
C TYR A 5 -5.00 6.16 -5.68
N ALA A 6 -6.10 6.76 -5.28
CA ALA A 6 -6.87 7.66 -6.13
C ALA A 6 -7.52 8.76 -5.29
N ASP A 7 -7.68 9.95 -5.88
CA ASP A 7 -8.30 11.08 -5.19
C ASP A 7 -9.76 10.81 -4.81
N TRP A 8 -10.45 9.97 -5.59
CA TRP A 8 -11.86 9.62 -5.34
C TRP A 8 -12.02 8.43 -4.39
N CYS A 9 -10.94 7.88 -3.87
CA CYS A 9 -10.95 6.68 -3.02
C CYS A 9 -11.02 7.10 -1.55
N VAL A 10 -12.17 6.91 -0.90
CA VAL A 10 -12.37 7.28 0.52
C VAL A 10 -11.42 6.51 1.42
N SER A 11 -11.30 5.20 1.23
CA SER A 11 -10.40 4.38 2.05
C SER A 11 -8.93 4.76 1.88
N CYS A 12 -8.54 5.24 0.69
CA CYS A 12 -7.20 5.77 0.47
C CYS A 12 -6.95 7.01 1.32
N LYS A 13 -7.94 7.91 1.39
CA LYS A 13 -7.86 9.11 2.22
C LYS A 13 -7.76 8.76 3.70
N GLU A 14 -8.51 7.76 4.14
CA GLU A 14 -8.46 7.28 5.52
C GLU A 14 -7.09 6.68 5.84
N MET A 15 -6.49 5.92 4.91
CA MET A 15 -5.14 5.41 5.09
C MET A 15 -4.14 6.55 5.28
N GLU A 16 -4.22 7.60 4.46
CA GLU A 16 -3.35 8.77 4.61
C GLU A 16 -3.57 9.49 5.93
N SER A 17 -4.83 9.74 6.28
CA SER A 17 -5.18 10.58 7.44
C SER A 17 -4.95 9.88 8.77
N PHE A 18 -5.19 8.57 8.86
CA PHE A 18 -5.21 7.87 10.14
C PHE A 18 -4.06 6.88 10.31
N THR A 19 -3.61 6.25 9.23
CA THR A 19 -2.62 5.16 9.31
C THR A 19 -1.23 5.62 8.90
N PHE A 20 -1.08 6.15 7.70
CA PHE A 20 0.24 6.60 7.23
C PHE A 20 0.76 7.81 7.99
N SER A 21 -0.12 8.60 8.60
CA SER A 21 0.26 9.75 9.43
C SER A 21 0.63 9.36 10.86
N ASP A 22 0.34 8.14 11.29
CA ASP A 22 0.69 7.68 12.63
C ASP A 22 2.21 7.66 12.79
N PRO A 23 2.77 8.30 13.84
CA PRO A 23 4.23 8.39 14.00
C PRO A 23 4.94 7.04 14.05
N ARG A 24 4.30 6.02 14.63
CA ARG A 24 4.88 4.67 14.71
C ARG A 24 4.95 4.03 13.33
N VAL A 25 3.92 4.22 12.50
CA VAL A 25 3.89 3.73 11.13
C VAL A 25 4.95 4.46 10.30
N ARG A 26 5.01 5.79 10.40
CA ARG A 26 5.99 6.60 9.66
C ARG A 26 7.42 6.21 10.00
N ALA A 27 7.70 5.93 11.27
CA ALA A 27 9.03 5.51 11.70
C ALA A 27 9.46 4.22 11.01
N GLN A 28 8.55 3.27 10.83
CA GLN A 28 8.87 2.01 10.12
C GLN A 28 8.97 2.22 8.62
N LEU A 29 8.14 3.08 8.04
CA LEU A 29 8.17 3.37 6.61
C LEU A 29 9.44 4.11 6.17
N ASP A 30 10.08 4.86 7.06
CA ASP A 30 11.29 5.63 6.77
C ASP A 30 12.42 4.76 6.22
N GLY A 31 12.49 3.50 6.61
CA GLY A 31 13.52 2.57 6.15
C GLY A 31 13.18 1.84 4.86
N MET A 32 12.04 2.14 4.24
CA MET A 32 11.54 1.41 3.07
C MET A 32 11.50 2.31 1.84
N LEU A 33 11.69 1.70 0.67
CA LEU A 33 11.38 2.38 -0.59
C LEU A 33 9.86 2.43 -0.73
N LEU A 34 9.32 3.65 -0.86
CA LEU A 34 7.89 3.87 -0.97
C LEU A 34 7.55 4.34 -2.38
N LEU A 35 6.69 3.59 -3.05
CA LEU A 35 6.19 3.92 -4.38
C LEU A 35 4.68 4.05 -4.32
N GLN A 36 4.15 5.05 -5.02
CA GLN A 36 2.71 5.23 -5.13
C GLN A 36 2.29 5.18 -6.59
N ALA A 37 1.27 4.38 -6.86
CA ALA A 37 0.60 4.35 -8.15
C ALA A 37 -0.71 5.15 -8.02
N ASP A 38 -0.73 6.35 -8.57
CA ASP A 38 -1.93 7.19 -8.58
C ASP A 38 -2.78 6.82 -9.78
N VAL A 39 -3.92 6.19 -9.52
CA VAL A 39 -4.85 5.72 -10.56
C VAL A 39 -6.09 6.59 -10.65
N THR A 40 -5.99 7.85 -10.18
CA THR A 40 -7.13 8.79 -10.18
C THR A 40 -7.75 8.96 -11.56
N ALA A 41 -6.92 9.07 -12.61
CA ALA A 41 -7.38 9.27 -13.97
C ALA A 41 -8.09 8.03 -14.55
N ASN A 42 -7.89 6.86 -13.95
CA ASN A 42 -8.43 5.58 -14.44
C ASN A 42 -8.17 5.38 -15.93
N SER A 43 -6.95 5.73 -16.36
CA SER A 43 -6.51 5.59 -17.75
C SER A 43 -6.34 4.12 -18.13
N ASP A 44 -6.11 3.85 -19.42
CA ASP A 44 -5.79 2.50 -19.88
C ASP A 44 -4.54 1.96 -19.19
N ALA A 45 -3.52 2.81 -19.00
CA ALA A 45 -2.29 2.44 -18.28
C ALA A 45 -2.58 2.13 -16.82
N ASP A 46 -3.42 2.92 -16.16
CA ASP A 46 -3.81 2.68 -14.77
C ASP A 46 -4.54 1.35 -14.61
N ARG A 47 -5.49 1.08 -15.51
CA ARG A 47 -6.24 -0.18 -15.49
C ARG A 47 -5.35 -1.38 -15.77
N ALA A 48 -4.39 -1.24 -16.69
CA ALA A 48 -3.43 -2.30 -16.99
C ALA A 48 -2.54 -2.60 -15.78
N LEU A 49 -2.12 -1.57 -15.06
CA LEU A 49 -1.31 -1.75 -13.85
C LEU A 49 -2.09 -2.45 -12.74
N LEU A 50 -3.33 -2.03 -12.50
CA LEU A 50 -4.21 -2.70 -11.53
C LEU A 50 -4.41 -4.18 -11.90
N LYS A 51 -4.66 -4.45 -13.16
CA LYS A 51 -4.86 -5.82 -13.66
C LYS A 51 -3.60 -6.65 -13.46
N ARG A 52 -2.42 -6.08 -13.71
CA ARG A 52 -1.15 -6.77 -13.53
C ARG A 52 -0.99 -7.29 -12.10
N PHE A 53 -1.49 -6.55 -11.12
CA PHE A 53 -1.45 -6.95 -9.70
C PHE A 53 -2.74 -7.61 -9.23
N SER A 54 -3.67 -7.89 -10.14
CA SER A 54 -4.95 -8.52 -9.84
C SER A 54 -5.79 -7.73 -8.84
N LEU A 55 -5.74 -6.40 -8.95
CA LEU A 55 -6.52 -5.49 -8.12
C LEU A 55 -7.70 -4.95 -8.89
N PHE A 56 -8.85 -4.84 -8.23
CA PHE A 56 -10.05 -4.24 -8.83
C PHE A 56 -10.03 -2.72 -8.74
N GLY A 57 -9.28 -2.17 -7.79
CA GLY A 57 -9.16 -0.73 -7.59
C GLY A 57 -8.40 -0.43 -6.32
N PRO A 58 -8.16 0.89 -6.02
CA PRO A 58 -7.52 1.29 -4.78
C PRO A 58 -8.51 1.19 -3.60
N PRO A 59 -8.02 1.12 -2.35
CA PRO A 59 -6.61 1.04 -2.00
C PRO A 59 -6.09 -0.39 -2.08
N GLY A 60 -4.81 -0.50 -2.40
CA GLY A 60 -4.09 -1.76 -2.32
C GLY A 60 -2.65 -1.47 -1.97
N THR A 61 -2.11 -2.17 -0.99
CA THR A 61 -0.73 -2.00 -0.57
C THR A 61 -0.01 -3.33 -0.73
N ILE A 62 1.09 -3.32 -1.46
CA ILE A 62 1.85 -4.52 -1.81
C ILE A 62 3.27 -4.36 -1.31
N PHE A 63 3.79 -5.40 -0.66
CA PHE A 63 5.14 -5.39 -0.11
C PHE A 63 6.07 -6.28 -0.94
N PHE A 64 7.30 -5.81 -1.11
CA PHE A 64 8.34 -6.50 -1.86
C PHE A 64 9.56 -6.72 -0.97
N ASP A 65 10.25 -7.84 -1.17
CA ASP A 65 11.49 -8.12 -0.45
C ASP A 65 12.67 -7.35 -1.06
N ALA A 66 13.86 -7.55 -0.48
CA ALA A 66 15.07 -6.85 -0.92
C ALA A 66 15.48 -7.23 -2.36
N GLN A 67 15.00 -8.35 -2.88
CA GLN A 67 15.27 -8.79 -4.25
C GLN A 67 14.20 -8.31 -5.23
N GLY A 68 13.22 -7.52 -4.78
CA GLY A 68 12.16 -6.98 -5.61
C GLY A 68 11.04 -7.98 -5.91
N ARG A 69 10.94 -9.05 -5.13
CA ARG A 69 9.85 -10.03 -5.26
C ARG A 69 8.75 -9.74 -4.26
N GLU A 70 7.50 -9.90 -4.68
CA GLU A 70 6.37 -9.69 -3.78
C GLU A 70 6.41 -10.68 -2.62
N ILE A 71 6.19 -10.17 -1.40
CA ILE A 71 6.02 -11.00 -0.21
C ILE A 71 4.59 -11.50 -0.20
N ARG A 72 4.40 -12.78 -0.48
CA ARG A 72 3.07 -13.39 -0.59
C ARG A 72 2.34 -13.36 0.74
N GLY A 73 1.03 -13.15 0.66
CA GLY A 73 0.15 -13.19 1.82
C GLY A 73 0.14 -11.93 2.67
N LEU A 74 0.84 -10.87 2.24
CA LEU A 74 0.91 -9.61 2.99
C LEU A 74 0.18 -8.44 2.33
N ARG A 75 -0.53 -8.66 1.24
CA ARG A 75 -1.29 -7.58 0.61
C ARG A 75 -2.31 -6.99 1.56
N VAL A 76 -2.37 -5.66 1.60
CA VAL A 76 -3.42 -4.96 2.34
C VAL A 76 -4.44 -4.47 1.32
N ILE A 77 -5.61 -5.06 1.33
CA ILE A 77 -6.72 -4.68 0.45
C ILE A 77 -7.73 -3.93 1.31
N GLY A 78 -7.97 -2.65 0.97
CA GLY A 78 -8.84 -1.81 1.76
C GLY A 78 -8.11 -1.14 2.92
N TYR A 79 -8.88 -0.63 3.88
CA TYR A 79 -8.38 0.12 5.01
C TYR A 79 -7.86 -0.80 6.11
N GLN A 80 -6.69 -0.44 6.68
CA GLN A 80 -6.22 -0.98 7.96
C GLN A 80 -5.93 0.18 8.92
N ASN A 81 -6.37 0.03 10.18
CA ASN A 81 -6.02 1.00 11.22
C ASN A 81 -4.52 0.90 11.55
N PRO A 82 -3.95 1.89 12.30
CA PRO A 82 -2.51 1.89 12.60
C PRO A 82 -2.01 0.62 13.26
N GLU A 83 -2.74 0.06 14.21
CA GLU A 83 -2.31 -1.13 14.95
C GLU A 83 -2.21 -2.35 14.02
N ARG A 84 -3.20 -2.55 13.16
CA ARG A 84 -3.17 -3.65 12.18
C ARG A 84 -2.05 -3.45 11.17
N PHE A 85 -1.88 -2.22 10.70
CA PHE A 85 -0.86 -1.92 9.71
C PHE A 85 0.55 -2.11 10.28
N LEU A 86 0.75 -1.76 11.56
CA LEU A 86 2.02 -2.02 12.25
C LEU A 86 2.34 -3.51 12.29
N ARG A 87 1.35 -4.37 12.54
CA ARG A 87 1.54 -5.82 12.50
C ARG A 87 1.94 -6.29 11.10
N THR A 88 1.28 -5.77 10.08
CA THR A 88 1.62 -6.08 8.69
C THR A 88 3.04 -5.66 8.36
N LEU A 89 3.45 -4.46 8.76
CA LEU A 89 4.82 -3.96 8.56
C LEU A 89 5.85 -4.83 9.27
N SER A 90 5.56 -5.29 10.48
CA SER A 90 6.46 -6.18 11.21
C SER A 90 6.72 -7.47 10.43
N LEU A 91 5.69 -8.02 9.80
CA LEU A 91 5.84 -9.22 8.96
C LEU A 91 6.59 -8.91 7.67
N ALA A 92 6.36 -7.74 7.08
CA ALA A 92 7.02 -7.34 5.83
C ALA A 92 8.52 -7.08 6.02
N THR A 93 8.93 -6.67 7.21
CA THR A 93 10.33 -6.35 7.52
C THR A 93 11.04 -7.45 8.31
N ALA A 94 10.37 -8.56 8.59
CA ALA A 94 10.99 -9.70 9.28
C ALA A 94 12.12 -10.29 8.44
N PRO A 95 13.23 -10.73 9.07
CA PRO A 95 14.33 -11.37 8.37
C PRO A 95 13.91 -12.68 7.72
#